data_faf59fd83fee1702fc3e22eb0828362e
#
_entry.id   faf59fd83fee1702fc3e22eb0828362e
#
_cell.length_a   1.000
_cell.length_b   1.000
_cell.length_c   1.000
_cell.angle_alpha   90.00
_cell.angle_beta   90.00
_cell.angle_gamma   90.00
#
_symmetry.space_group_name_H-M   'P 1'
#
loop_
_entity.id
_entity.type
_entity.pdbx_description
1 polymer ?
#
loop_
_entity_poly.entity_id
_entity_poly.type
_entity_poly.pdbx_seq_one_letter_code
_entity_poly.pdbx_strand_id
1 'polypeptide(L)'
;MVNTIQNDYVMQANEFSERNGIEIKITFKERNSNPMWEENYLRNCYSVYIRNTNSGAVMRVTFWDSIYNTTHNITPTCYDILACLTKYDPGDYEDFCSEFGDETETENEFGRLMRNPNAYKIWKACCHEWEGVKRVFGEDEILEELREIN
;
A
#
# COMPACT_ATOMS: atom_id res chain seq x y z
N MET A 1 11.71 21.47 -13.34
CA MET A 1 11.39 22.08 -12.04
C MET A 1 10.63 21.08 -11.19
N VAL A 2 11.10 20.83 -10.00
CA VAL A 2 10.43 19.91 -9.09
C VAL A 2 9.17 20.58 -8.56
N ASN A 3 8.08 19.85 -8.54
CA ASN A 3 6.82 20.34 -8.01
C ASN A 3 6.96 20.57 -6.48
N THR A 4 6.78 21.81 -6.04
CA THR A 4 6.89 22.20 -4.61
C THR A 4 5.97 21.36 -3.73
N ILE A 5 4.76 21.05 -4.21
CA ILE A 5 3.78 20.25 -3.47
C ILE A 5 4.32 18.82 -3.26
N GLN A 6 4.90 18.21 -4.29
CA GLN A 6 5.51 16.88 -4.17
C GLN A 6 6.66 16.87 -3.17
N ASN A 7 7.50 17.91 -3.18
CA ASN A 7 8.58 18.03 -2.22
C ASN A 7 8.07 18.14 -0.79
N ASP A 8 6.98 18.87 -0.58
CA ASP A 8 6.39 19.03 0.74
C ASP A 8 5.87 17.70 1.27
N TYR A 9 5.22 16.89 0.44
CA TYR A 9 4.74 15.56 0.83
C TYR A 9 5.89 14.62 1.17
N VAL A 10 6.95 14.64 0.37
CA VAL A 10 8.14 13.81 0.63
C VAL A 10 8.81 14.24 1.93
N MET A 11 8.95 15.54 2.17
CA MET A 11 9.52 16.07 3.40
C MET A 11 8.70 15.66 4.62
N GLN A 12 7.38 15.76 4.55
CA GLN A 12 6.48 15.34 5.63
C GLN A 12 6.64 13.86 5.94
N ALA A 13 6.73 13.03 4.90
CA ALA A 13 6.92 11.59 5.07
C ALA A 13 8.26 11.27 5.72
N ASN A 14 9.32 11.96 5.32
CA ASN A 14 10.65 11.78 5.90
C ASN A 14 10.68 12.22 7.37
N GLU A 15 10.07 13.35 7.69
CA GLU A 15 9.97 13.86 9.05
C GLU A 15 9.17 12.92 9.94
N PHE A 16 8.06 12.39 9.42
CA PHE A 16 7.25 11.42 10.13
C PHE A 16 8.08 10.17 10.46
N SER A 17 8.79 9.64 9.48
CA SER A 17 9.60 8.43 9.65
C SER A 17 10.71 8.64 10.67
N GLU A 18 11.43 9.75 10.56
CA GLU A 18 12.53 10.09 11.46
C GLU A 18 12.04 10.26 12.89
N ARG A 19 10.95 11.02 13.08
CA ARG A 19 10.39 11.28 14.40
C ARG A 19 9.89 10.00 15.08
N ASN A 20 9.36 9.06 14.33
CA ASN A 20 8.77 7.84 14.88
C ASN A 20 9.69 6.63 14.80
N GLY A 21 10.93 6.81 14.38
CA GLY A 21 11.90 5.73 14.29
C GLY A 21 11.59 4.69 13.23
N ILE A 22 10.98 5.11 12.13
CA ILE A 22 10.60 4.22 11.03
C ILE A 22 11.72 4.20 9.99
N GLU A 23 12.25 3.02 9.72
CA GLU A 23 13.21 2.78 8.64
C GLU A 23 12.51 2.10 7.48
N ILE A 24 12.74 2.60 6.27
CA ILE A 24 12.16 2.04 5.05
C ILE A 24 13.28 1.74 4.08
N LYS A 25 13.34 0.48 3.63
CA LYS A 25 14.30 0.04 2.61
C LYS A 25 13.53 -0.43 1.38
N ILE A 26 13.78 0.23 0.25
CA ILE A 26 13.10 -0.05 -1.01
C ILE A 26 14.12 -0.69 -1.95
N THR A 27 13.83 -1.92 -2.40
CA THR A 27 14.72 -2.68 -3.27
C THR A 27 13.99 -3.07 -4.53
N PHE A 28 14.55 -2.72 -5.69
CA PHE A 28 13.99 -3.13 -6.98
C PHE A 28 14.03 -4.65 -7.09
N LYS A 29 12.92 -5.23 -7.51
CA LYS A 29 12.77 -6.68 -7.63
C LYS A 29 12.70 -7.12 -9.09
N GLU A 30 11.73 -6.56 -9.84
CA GLU A 30 11.51 -6.96 -11.23
C GLU A 30 10.61 -5.94 -11.93
N ARG A 31 10.54 -6.06 -13.26
CA ARG A 31 9.54 -5.33 -14.06
C ARG A 31 8.62 -6.37 -14.68
N ASN A 32 7.37 -6.36 -14.29
CA ASN A 32 6.41 -7.37 -14.73
C ASN A 32 4.99 -6.82 -14.65
N SER A 33 4.04 -7.59 -15.19
CA SER A 33 2.62 -7.30 -14.98
C SER A 33 2.15 -8.03 -13.74
N ASN A 34 1.31 -7.36 -12.94
CA ASN A 34 0.71 -8.01 -11.78
C ASN A 34 -0.48 -8.85 -12.26
N PRO A 35 -0.49 -10.17 -12.03
CA PRO A 35 -1.58 -11.04 -12.48
C PRO A 35 -2.92 -10.75 -11.81
N MET A 36 -2.93 -9.97 -10.74
CA MET A 36 -4.14 -9.55 -10.04
C MET A 36 -4.86 -8.39 -10.73
N TRP A 37 -4.18 -7.73 -11.68
CA TRP A 37 -4.77 -6.62 -12.42
C TRP A 37 -5.25 -7.08 -13.77
N GLU A 38 -6.35 -6.49 -14.24
CA GLU A 38 -6.86 -6.75 -15.59
C GLU A 38 -5.94 -6.17 -16.67
N GLU A 39 -5.16 -5.20 -16.30
CA GLU A 39 -4.23 -4.50 -17.20
C GLU A 39 -2.93 -5.28 -17.33
N ASN A 40 -2.48 -5.47 -18.57
CA ASN A 40 -1.21 -6.16 -18.86
C ASN A 40 -0.03 -5.21 -18.99
N TYR A 41 -0.08 -4.09 -18.29
CA TYR A 41 1.03 -3.13 -18.33
C TYR A 41 2.16 -3.57 -17.42
N LEU A 42 3.39 -3.45 -17.94
CA LEU A 42 4.58 -3.68 -17.12
C LEU A 42 4.75 -2.53 -16.13
N ARG A 43 5.05 -2.89 -14.90
CA ARG A 43 5.34 -1.93 -13.83
C ARG A 43 6.55 -2.41 -13.06
N ASN A 44 7.32 -1.46 -12.55
CA ASN A 44 8.41 -1.80 -11.64
C ASN A 44 7.83 -2.30 -10.33
N CYS A 45 8.36 -3.43 -9.89
CA CYS A 45 7.99 -4.06 -8.63
C CYS A 45 9.16 -3.94 -7.65
N TYR A 46 8.85 -3.50 -6.44
CA TYR A 46 9.85 -3.30 -5.40
C TYR A 46 9.49 -4.15 -4.18
N SER A 47 10.52 -4.68 -3.54
CA SER A 47 10.40 -5.27 -2.22
C SER A 47 10.68 -4.18 -1.20
N VAL A 48 9.75 -3.96 -0.27
CA VAL A 48 9.86 -2.91 0.74
C VAL A 48 9.91 -3.54 2.12
N TYR A 49 10.94 -3.18 2.86
CA TYR A 49 11.15 -3.60 4.24
C TYR A 49 10.96 -2.39 5.15
N ILE A 50 10.09 -2.51 6.13
CA ILE A 50 9.76 -1.43 7.05
C ILE A 50 9.99 -1.92 8.48
N ARG A 51 10.70 -1.12 9.25
CA ARG A 51 11.05 -1.45 10.63
C ARG A 51 10.80 -0.27 11.55
N ASN A 52 10.19 -0.55 12.70
CA ASN A 52 10.14 0.41 13.78
C ASN A 52 11.33 0.15 14.70
N THR A 53 12.29 1.09 14.74
CA THR A 53 13.51 0.92 15.51
C THR A 53 13.28 0.95 17.02
N ASN A 54 12.18 1.56 17.46
CA ASN A 54 11.85 1.65 18.89
C ASN A 54 11.27 0.34 19.43
N SER A 55 10.41 -0.32 18.65
CA SER A 55 9.76 -1.57 19.07
C SER A 55 10.44 -2.81 18.52
N GLY A 56 11.22 -2.67 17.44
CA GLY A 56 11.81 -3.81 16.73
C GLY A 56 10.84 -4.50 15.79
N ALA A 57 9.59 -4.05 15.70
CA ALA A 57 8.59 -4.63 14.82
C ALA A 57 8.95 -4.37 13.35
N VAL A 58 8.71 -5.37 12.51
CA VAL A 58 9.04 -5.31 11.08
C VAL A 58 7.86 -5.76 10.24
N MET A 59 7.82 -5.27 9.00
CA MET A 59 6.89 -5.77 7.99
C MET A 59 7.55 -5.71 6.62
N ARG A 60 7.04 -6.50 5.70
CA ARG A 60 7.47 -6.49 4.30
C ARG A 60 6.26 -6.39 3.42
N VAL A 61 6.36 -5.54 2.40
CA VAL A 61 5.29 -5.39 1.41
C VAL A 61 5.90 -5.40 0.03
N THR A 62 5.08 -5.74 -0.95
CA THR A 62 5.42 -5.62 -2.37
C THR A 62 4.77 -4.34 -2.87
N PHE A 63 5.56 -3.46 -3.46
CA PHE A 63 5.06 -2.20 -4.01
C PHE A 63 5.18 -2.23 -5.53
N TRP A 64 4.06 -1.98 -6.19
CA TRP A 64 3.99 -1.86 -7.65
C TRP A 64 3.90 -0.40 -8.02
N ASP A 65 4.89 0.08 -8.75
CA ASP A 65 4.95 1.49 -9.14
C ASP A 65 3.88 1.82 -10.19
N SER A 66 3.61 3.10 -10.37
CA SER A 66 2.70 3.56 -11.43
C SER A 66 3.33 3.30 -12.81
N ILE A 67 2.49 3.25 -13.84
CA ILE A 67 2.95 3.12 -15.22
C ILE A 67 3.83 4.33 -15.58
N TYR A 68 3.42 5.52 -15.17
CA TYR A 68 4.17 6.74 -15.42
C TYR A 68 5.56 6.68 -14.81
N ASN A 69 5.66 6.34 -13.52
CA ASN A 69 6.95 6.25 -12.84
C ASN A 69 7.83 5.15 -13.44
N THR A 70 7.23 4.02 -13.81
CA THR A 70 7.96 2.91 -14.44
C THR A 70 8.58 3.35 -15.77
N THR A 71 7.79 4.00 -16.63
CA THR A 71 8.26 4.40 -17.97
C THR A 71 9.25 5.55 -17.92
N HIS A 72 9.20 6.39 -16.90
CA HIS A 72 10.10 7.52 -16.74
C HIS A 72 11.28 7.24 -15.80
N ASN A 73 11.42 5.99 -15.35
CA ASN A 73 12.49 5.55 -14.44
C ASN A 73 12.58 6.39 -13.17
N ILE A 74 11.40 6.75 -12.62
CA ILE A 74 11.31 7.50 -11.37
C ILE A 74 11.29 6.50 -10.21
N THR A 75 12.23 6.66 -9.27
CA THR A 75 12.33 5.80 -8.09
C THR A 75 11.27 6.19 -7.07
N PRO A 76 10.56 5.23 -6.44
CA PRO A 76 9.58 5.54 -5.41
C PRO A 76 10.25 6.16 -4.18
N THR A 77 9.52 7.06 -3.54
CA THR A 77 9.96 7.75 -2.34
C THR A 77 9.32 7.13 -1.09
N CYS A 78 9.82 7.53 0.06
CA CYS A 78 9.21 7.19 1.34
C CYS A 78 7.72 7.57 1.37
N TYR A 79 7.36 8.73 0.81
CA TYR A 79 5.97 9.16 0.72
C TYR A 79 5.11 8.15 -0.05
N ASP A 80 5.60 7.68 -1.19
CA ASP A 80 4.86 6.72 -2.02
C ASP A 80 4.53 5.45 -1.23
N ILE A 81 5.48 4.98 -0.45
CA ILE A 81 5.32 3.78 0.36
C ILE A 81 4.32 4.01 1.50
N LEU A 82 4.53 5.07 2.27
CA LEU A 82 3.68 5.36 3.43
C LEU A 82 2.23 5.64 3.02
N ALA A 83 2.03 6.39 1.95
CA ALA A 83 0.69 6.69 1.44
C ALA A 83 -0.05 5.42 1.00
N CYS A 84 0.67 4.44 0.49
CA CYS A 84 0.11 3.18 0.04
C CYS A 84 -0.38 2.30 1.21
N LEU A 85 0.29 2.36 2.36
CA LEU A 85 0.02 1.46 3.48
C LEU A 85 -1.36 1.64 4.11
N THR A 86 -1.88 2.86 4.11
CA THR A 86 -3.16 3.18 4.74
C THR A 86 -4.27 3.48 3.75
N LYS A 87 -4.00 3.23 2.48
CA LYS A 87 -4.98 3.46 1.43
C LYS A 87 -6.22 2.60 1.62
N TYR A 88 -6.08 1.48 2.28
CA TYR A 88 -7.09 0.46 2.26
C TYR A 88 -7.11 -0.34 3.57
N ASP A 89 -8.14 -0.12 4.37
CA ASP A 89 -8.43 -0.97 5.52
C ASP A 89 -9.34 -2.11 5.02
N PRO A 90 -8.90 -3.37 5.09
CA PRO A 90 -9.66 -4.47 4.49
C PRO A 90 -11.01 -4.74 5.18
N GLY A 91 -11.19 -4.38 6.45
CA GLY A 91 -12.39 -4.71 7.17
C GLY A 91 -12.66 -6.21 7.18
N ASP A 92 -13.93 -6.62 7.27
CA ASP A 92 -14.29 -8.01 7.06
C ASP A 92 -14.46 -8.31 5.56
N TYR A 93 -14.62 -9.58 5.20
CA TYR A 93 -14.69 -9.98 3.79
C TYR A 93 -15.91 -9.40 3.08
N GLU A 94 -17.03 -9.29 3.78
CA GLU A 94 -18.25 -8.72 3.21
C GLU A 94 -18.06 -7.23 2.90
N ASP A 95 -17.50 -6.48 3.83
CA ASP A 95 -17.17 -5.06 3.62
C ASP A 95 -16.17 -4.88 2.49
N PHE A 96 -15.16 -5.73 2.43
CA PHE A 96 -14.18 -5.72 1.36
C PHE A 96 -14.84 -5.91 -0.01
N CYS A 97 -15.72 -6.90 -0.13
CA CYS A 97 -16.41 -7.17 -1.38
C CYS A 97 -17.33 -6.02 -1.77
N SER A 98 -17.94 -5.37 -0.80
CA SER A 98 -18.81 -4.21 -1.02
C SER A 98 -18.02 -3.05 -1.63
N GLU A 99 -16.85 -2.73 -1.07
CA GLU A 99 -16.00 -1.67 -1.60
C GLU A 99 -15.34 -2.04 -2.91
N PHE A 100 -14.81 -3.28 -3.00
CA PHE A 100 -14.12 -3.77 -4.19
C PHE A 100 -15.08 -3.89 -5.37
N GLY A 101 -16.34 -4.21 -5.09
CA GLY A 101 -17.38 -4.34 -6.08
C GLY A 101 -18.29 -3.12 -6.20
N ASP A 102 -17.81 -1.96 -5.76
CA ASP A 102 -18.62 -0.73 -5.71
C ASP A 102 -19.18 -0.32 -7.06
N GLU A 103 -18.56 -0.75 -8.15
CA GLU A 103 -19.05 -0.50 -9.51
C GLU A 103 -20.03 -1.55 -10.01
N THR A 104 -20.28 -2.60 -9.23
CA THR A 104 -21.24 -3.62 -9.63
C THR A 104 -22.65 -3.11 -9.34
N GLU A 105 -23.50 -3.16 -10.37
CA GLU A 105 -24.86 -2.64 -10.28
C GLU A 105 -25.88 -3.63 -9.75
N THR A 106 -25.49 -4.90 -9.59
CA THR A 106 -26.42 -5.95 -9.23
C THR A 106 -25.93 -6.80 -8.06
N GLU A 107 -26.88 -7.25 -7.24
CA GLU A 107 -26.64 -8.16 -6.12
C GLU A 107 -26.00 -9.47 -6.58
N ASN A 108 -26.34 -9.94 -7.80
CA ASN A 108 -25.77 -11.15 -8.36
C ASN A 108 -24.26 -11.01 -8.62
N GLU A 109 -23.83 -9.83 -9.05
CA GLU A 109 -22.41 -9.56 -9.28
C GLU A 109 -21.65 -9.50 -7.96
N PHE A 110 -22.22 -8.89 -6.94
CA PHE A 110 -21.65 -8.90 -5.60
C PHE A 110 -21.51 -10.33 -5.08
N GLY A 111 -22.55 -11.14 -5.21
CA GLY A 111 -22.50 -12.54 -4.79
C GLY A 111 -21.43 -13.34 -5.55
N ARG A 112 -21.24 -13.07 -6.84
CA ARG A 112 -20.18 -13.72 -7.62
C ARG A 112 -18.81 -13.28 -7.13
N LEU A 113 -18.63 -12.01 -6.82
CA LEU A 113 -17.38 -11.49 -6.29
C LEU A 113 -17.04 -12.15 -4.96
N MET A 114 -18.01 -12.27 -4.07
CA MET A 114 -17.80 -12.93 -2.76
C MET A 114 -17.35 -14.39 -2.90
N ARG A 115 -17.78 -15.07 -3.94
CA ARG A 115 -17.41 -16.47 -4.20
C ARG A 115 -16.16 -16.59 -5.06
N ASN A 116 -15.60 -15.48 -5.53
CA ASN A 116 -14.41 -15.48 -6.36
C ASN A 116 -13.17 -15.79 -5.52
N PRO A 117 -12.46 -16.90 -5.78
CA PRO A 117 -11.25 -17.23 -5.01
C PRO A 117 -10.18 -16.14 -5.05
N ASN A 118 -10.10 -15.40 -6.16
CA ASN A 118 -9.13 -14.32 -6.29
C ASN A 118 -9.46 -13.16 -5.37
N ALA A 119 -10.74 -12.79 -5.25
CA ALA A 119 -11.17 -11.74 -4.33
C ALA A 119 -10.83 -12.11 -2.88
N TYR A 120 -11.07 -13.36 -2.50
CA TYR A 120 -10.73 -13.85 -1.17
C TYR A 120 -9.22 -13.80 -0.90
N LYS A 121 -8.41 -14.20 -1.88
CA LYS A 121 -6.94 -14.15 -1.77
C LYS A 121 -6.44 -12.72 -1.61
N ILE A 122 -7.02 -11.79 -2.36
CA ILE A 122 -6.67 -10.37 -2.28
C ILE A 122 -7.01 -9.84 -0.89
N TRP A 123 -8.20 -10.15 -0.39
CA TRP A 123 -8.62 -9.74 0.96
C TRP A 123 -7.68 -10.30 2.03
N LYS A 124 -7.32 -11.58 1.94
CA LYS A 124 -6.37 -12.18 2.89
C LYS A 124 -5.01 -11.50 2.87
N ALA A 125 -4.53 -11.15 1.68
CA ALA A 125 -3.27 -10.42 1.53
C ALA A 125 -3.36 -9.03 2.16
N CYS A 126 -4.48 -8.34 1.95
CA CYS A 126 -4.71 -7.01 2.54
C CYS A 126 -4.79 -7.09 4.07
N CYS A 127 -5.44 -8.13 4.60
CA CYS A 127 -5.50 -8.36 6.05
C CYS A 127 -4.12 -8.59 6.63
N HIS A 128 -3.30 -9.38 5.97
CA HIS A 128 -1.93 -9.65 6.40
C HIS A 128 -1.09 -8.37 6.41
N GLU A 129 -1.20 -7.57 5.38
CA GLU A 129 -0.52 -6.29 5.29
C GLU A 129 -0.99 -5.33 6.38
N TRP A 130 -2.30 -5.26 6.62
CA TRP A 130 -2.88 -4.39 7.65
C TRP A 130 -2.43 -4.79 9.05
N GLU A 131 -2.31 -6.08 9.34
CA GLU A 131 -1.74 -6.55 10.59
C GLU A 131 -0.28 -6.10 10.75
N GLY A 132 0.47 -6.11 9.65
CA GLY A 132 1.83 -5.57 9.64
C GLY A 132 1.87 -4.08 9.94
N VAL A 133 0.96 -3.31 9.35
CA VAL A 133 0.84 -1.87 9.60
C VAL A 133 0.57 -1.61 11.09
N LYS A 134 -0.38 -2.31 11.68
CA LYS A 134 -0.69 -2.15 13.10
C LYS A 134 0.48 -2.55 13.98
N ARG A 135 1.21 -3.59 13.61
CA ARG A 135 2.37 -4.05 14.37
C ARG A 135 3.52 -3.04 14.35
N VAL A 136 3.80 -2.46 13.19
CA VAL A 136 4.92 -1.52 13.01
C VAL A 136 4.56 -0.11 13.49
N PHE A 137 3.37 0.37 13.17
CA PHE A 137 2.98 1.75 13.47
C PHE A 137 2.11 1.88 14.73
N GLY A 138 1.59 0.77 15.26
CA GLY A 138 0.69 0.78 16.41
C GLY A 138 -0.73 1.14 16.01
N GLU A 139 -1.61 1.20 17.00
CA GLU A 139 -3.04 1.49 16.79
C GLU A 139 -3.43 2.90 17.24
N ASP A 140 -2.46 3.70 17.70
CA ASP A 140 -2.68 4.98 18.35
C ASP A 140 -2.37 6.16 17.41
N GLU A 141 -1.82 7.23 17.99
CA GLU A 141 -1.51 8.50 17.33
C GLU A 141 -0.61 8.35 16.10
N ILE A 142 0.32 7.40 16.13
CA ILE A 142 1.24 7.18 15.00
C ILE A 142 0.47 6.71 13.77
N LEU A 143 -0.47 5.81 13.94
CA LEU A 143 -1.30 5.32 12.83
C LEU A 143 -2.21 6.42 12.28
N GLU A 144 -2.78 7.25 13.15
CA GLU A 144 -3.59 8.38 12.72
C GLU A 144 -2.75 9.38 11.92
N GLU A 145 -1.54 9.68 12.38
CA GLU A 145 -0.62 10.55 11.69
C GLU A 145 -0.21 9.98 10.33
N LEU A 146 0.01 8.65 10.26
CA LEU A 146 0.30 7.97 9.01
C LEU A 146 -0.85 8.15 8.00
N ARG A 147 -2.09 8.06 8.45
CA ARG A 147 -3.26 8.26 7.60
C ARG A 147 -3.34 9.68 7.04
N GLU A 148 -2.86 10.65 7.79
CA GLU A 148 -2.86 12.06 7.36
C GLU A 148 -1.85 12.34 6.26
N ILE A 149 -0.82 11.51 6.11
CA ILE A 149 0.15 11.63 5.02
C ILE A 149 -0.53 11.39 3.67
N ASN A 150 -1.51 10.55 3.68
CA ASN A 150 -2.26 10.22 2.46
C ASN A 150 -3.20 11.41 2.06
#